data_c9d77ba3cf08ce3668d8a5e58854e6d4
#
_entry.id   c9d77ba3cf08ce3668d8a5e58854e6d4
#
_cell.length_a   1.000
_cell.length_b   1.000
_cell.length_c   1.000
_cell.angle_alpha   90.00
_cell.angle_beta   90.00
_cell.angle_gamma   90.00
#
_symmetry.space_group_name_H-M   'P 1'
#
loop_
_entity.id
_entity.type
_entity.pdbx_description
1 polymer ?
#
loop_
_entity_poly.entity_id
_entity_poly.type
_entity_poly.pdbx_seq_one_letter_code
_entity_poly.pdbx_strand_id
1 'polypeptide(L)'
;MNARRERVGVLGCDPVGAYTLLRLERGDLEPGIPGQFFMLEVPGRVLPRPMSLCQAPAGELAFLMEPIGPGTRALCALEPGSRVHVFGPLGNGFDLDIERPLLVAGGIGIAPMPYVREVLGGDAPAILGFRSERHAAAAAELLPGADVVVEPRLVTELLPDESHDVLACGPEPMLEAVRALVPSAQLAWEAPMACGYGACYGCVVERDGHYVRLCIEGPVLRDAA
;
A
#
# COMPACT_ATOMS: atom_id res chain seq x y z
N MET A 1 6.61 0.78 18.58
CA MET A 1 5.34 0.39 17.91
C MET A 1 4.82 -0.91 18.51
N ASN A 2 3.55 -0.98 18.91
CA ASN A 2 2.98 -2.21 19.50
C ASN A 2 2.12 -2.91 18.44
N ALA A 3 2.76 -3.68 17.56
CA ALA A 3 2.02 -4.57 16.66
C ALA A 3 1.18 -5.56 17.49
N ARG A 4 -0.10 -5.72 17.14
CA ARG A 4 -1.02 -6.62 17.81
C ARG A 4 -1.64 -7.59 16.82
N ARG A 5 -2.00 -8.77 17.31
CA ARG A 5 -2.78 -9.73 16.53
C ARG A 5 -4.17 -9.81 17.15
N GLU A 6 -5.16 -9.49 16.34
CA GLU A 6 -6.56 -9.51 16.74
C GLU A 6 -7.43 -10.29 15.77
N ARG A 7 -8.56 -10.75 16.24
CA ARG A 7 -9.61 -11.36 15.44
C ARG A 7 -10.77 -10.40 15.33
N VAL A 8 -10.87 -9.71 14.18
CA VAL A 8 -11.83 -8.63 13.92
C VAL A 8 -12.97 -9.08 12.99
N GLY A 9 -14.09 -8.37 13.06
CA GLY A 9 -15.24 -8.61 12.18
C GLY A 9 -15.02 -8.04 10.78
N VAL A 10 -15.57 -8.72 9.79
CA VAL A 10 -15.66 -8.23 8.40
C VAL A 10 -16.91 -7.37 8.27
N LEU A 11 -16.75 -6.14 7.84
CA LEU A 11 -17.84 -5.18 7.59
C LEU A 11 -18.35 -5.28 6.15
N GLY A 12 -17.45 -5.53 5.20
CA GLY A 12 -17.80 -5.67 3.79
C GLY A 12 -16.62 -5.85 2.87
N CYS A 13 -16.92 -6.24 1.63
CA CYS A 13 -16.01 -6.31 0.50
C CYS A 13 -16.66 -5.57 -0.67
N ASP A 14 -16.25 -4.33 -0.90
CA ASP A 14 -16.88 -3.44 -1.88
C ASP A 14 -16.04 -3.38 -3.16
N PRO A 15 -16.63 -3.51 -4.36
CA PRO A 15 -15.90 -3.39 -5.61
C PRO A 15 -15.49 -1.94 -5.88
N VAL A 16 -14.22 -1.71 -6.24
CA VAL A 16 -13.65 -0.41 -6.61
C VAL A 16 -12.88 -0.57 -7.92
N GLY A 17 -13.49 -0.30 -9.05
CA GLY A 17 -12.91 -0.54 -10.38
C GLY A 17 -12.59 -2.01 -10.61
N ALA A 18 -11.29 -2.34 -10.76
CA ALA A 18 -10.79 -3.72 -10.89
C ALA A 18 -10.44 -4.36 -9.54
N TYR A 19 -10.50 -3.60 -8.47
CA TYR A 19 -10.09 -3.96 -7.12
C TYR A 19 -11.28 -4.27 -6.21
N THR A 20 -10.98 -4.71 -5.00
CA THR A 20 -11.95 -4.89 -3.92
C THR A 20 -11.41 -4.19 -2.66
N LEU A 21 -12.25 -3.39 -2.04
CA LEU A 21 -11.97 -2.77 -0.75
C LEU A 21 -12.57 -3.65 0.36
N LEU A 22 -11.72 -4.35 1.11
CA LEU A 22 -12.10 -5.10 2.30
C LEU A 22 -12.15 -4.15 3.48
N ARG A 23 -13.31 -4.03 4.12
CA ARG A 23 -13.48 -3.23 5.35
C ARG A 23 -13.63 -4.15 6.57
N LEU A 24 -12.86 -3.86 7.60
CA LEU A 24 -12.78 -4.62 8.83
C LEU A 24 -13.07 -3.71 10.03
N GLU A 25 -13.67 -4.27 11.09
CA GLU A 25 -13.66 -3.62 12.40
C GLU A 25 -12.21 -3.39 12.82
N ARG A 26 -11.89 -2.24 13.38
CA ARG A 26 -10.54 -1.94 13.85
C ARG A 26 -10.21 -2.69 15.15
N GLY A 27 -11.17 -2.85 16.04
CA GLY A 27 -10.91 -3.35 17.39
C GLY A 27 -9.94 -2.45 18.14
N ASP A 28 -8.98 -3.07 18.83
CA ASP A 28 -7.89 -2.36 19.53
C ASP A 28 -6.62 -2.19 18.67
N LEU A 29 -6.71 -2.44 17.36
CA LEU A 29 -5.59 -2.21 16.43
C LEU A 29 -5.40 -0.72 16.18
N GLU A 30 -4.14 -0.27 16.19
CA GLU A 30 -3.80 1.06 15.73
C GLU A 30 -3.65 1.06 14.19
N PRO A 31 -4.07 2.14 13.51
CA PRO A 31 -3.92 2.22 12.05
C PRO A 31 -2.46 2.35 11.62
N GLY A 32 -1.57 2.79 12.51
CA GLY A 32 -0.16 2.97 12.23
C GLY A 32 0.13 4.21 11.38
N ILE A 33 1.34 4.23 10.82
CA ILE A 33 1.81 5.29 9.92
C ILE A 33 1.50 4.88 8.47
N PRO A 34 1.03 5.77 7.59
CA PRO A 34 0.82 5.46 6.18
C PRO A 34 2.06 4.83 5.52
N GLY A 35 1.86 3.81 4.71
CA GLY A 35 2.95 3.00 4.14
C GLY A 35 3.28 1.74 4.93
N GLN A 36 2.86 1.63 6.19
CA GLN A 36 2.91 0.37 6.94
C GLN A 36 1.89 -0.63 6.40
N PHE A 37 2.05 -1.89 6.78
CA PHE A 37 1.19 -2.98 6.33
C PHE A 37 0.66 -3.83 7.50
N PHE A 38 -0.32 -4.65 7.19
CA PHE A 38 -0.88 -5.66 8.09
C PHE A 38 -0.82 -7.04 7.44
N MET A 39 -0.61 -8.07 8.24
CA MET A 39 -0.74 -9.46 7.81
C MET A 39 -2.16 -9.93 8.05
N LEU A 40 -2.90 -10.22 6.99
CA LEU A 40 -4.25 -10.76 7.04
C LEU A 40 -4.21 -12.27 6.87
N GLU A 41 -4.77 -13.02 7.82
CA GLU A 41 -4.92 -14.46 7.68
C GLU A 41 -5.96 -14.79 6.61
N VAL A 42 -5.64 -15.79 5.80
CA VAL A 42 -6.50 -16.20 4.69
C VAL A 42 -7.21 -17.50 5.06
N PRO A 43 -8.54 -17.56 5.03
CA PRO A 43 -9.27 -18.79 5.34
C PRO A 43 -8.78 -19.97 4.49
N GLY A 44 -8.46 -21.07 5.17
CA GLY A 44 -7.98 -22.30 4.53
C GLY A 44 -6.57 -22.21 3.91
N ARG A 45 -5.77 -21.21 4.27
CA ARG A 45 -4.37 -21.05 3.82
C ARG A 45 -3.41 -20.97 4.99
N VAL A 46 -2.19 -21.49 4.79
CA VAL A 46 -1.16 -21.49 5.83
C VAL A 46 -0.54 -20.10 5.99
N LEU A 47 -0.31 -19.39 4.89
CA LEU A 47 0.35 -18.09 4.92
C LEU A 47 -0.65 -16.94 4.85
N PRO A 48 -0.50 -15.94 5.73
CA PRO A 48 -1.24 -14.67 5.64
C PRO A 48 -0.81 -13.87 4.41
N ARG A 49 -1.47 -12.75 4.18
CA ARG A 49 -1.12 -11.79 3.11
C ARG A 49 -0.77 -10.44 3.70
N PRO A 50 0.39 -9.86 3.33
CA PRO A 50 0.70 -8.47 3.64
C PRO A 50 -0.19 -7.55 2.82
N MET A 51 -0.86 -6.62 3.49
CA MET A 51 -1.75 -5.65 2.86
C MET A 51 -1.47 -4.26 3.43
N SER A 52 -1.22 -3.30 2.55
CA SER A 52 -1.12 -1.90 2.93
C SER A 52 -2.48 -1.37 3.36
N LEU A 53 -2.50 -0.55 4.42
CA LEU A 53 -3.71 0.12 4.84
C LEU A 53 -4.09 1.19 3.81
N CYS A 54 -5.34 1.13 3.35
CA CYS A 54 -5.88 2.07 2.36
C CYS A 54 -6.61 3.24 3.02
N GLN A 55 -7.41 2.96 4.03
CA GLN A 55 -8.18 3.97 4.77
C GLN A 55 -8.35 3.51 6.22
N ALA A 56 -8.48 4.48 7.13
CA ALA A 56 -8.66 4.23 8.56
C ALA A 56 -9.80 5.10 9.16
N PRO A 57 -11.03 5.01 8.65
CA PRO A 57 -12.13 5.75 9.23
C PRO A 57 -12.39 5.31 10.68
N ALA A 58 -13.15 6.09 11.42
CA ALA A 58 -13.38 5.84 12.85
C ALA A 58 -13.92 4.42 13.08
N GLY A 59 -13.15 3.59 13.80
CA GLY A 59 -13.53 2.22 14.15
C GLY A 59 -13.30 1.17 13.05
N GLU A 60 -12.73 1.54 11.91
CA GLU A 60 -12.50 0.64 10.77
C GLU A 60 -11.04 0.63 10.30
N LEU A 61 -10.67 -0.45 9.61
CA LEU A 61 -9.47 -0.55 8.76
C LEU A 61 -9.91 -1.04 7.38
N ALA A 62 -9.49 -0.37 6.32
CA ALA A 62 -9.83 -0.75 4.96
C ALA A 62 -8.57 -1.09 4.13
N PHE A 63 -8.65 -2.18 3.38
CA PHE A 63 -7.56 -2.74 2.59
C PHE A 63 -7.98 -2.92 1.13
N LEU A 64 -7.29 -2.26 0.22
CA LEU A 64 -7.53 -2.42 -1.21
C LEU A 64 -6.75 -3.62 -1.74
N MET A 65 -7.42 -4.49 -2.50
CA MET A 65 -6.83 -5.72 -3.03
C MET A 65 -7.21 -5.96 -4.48
N GLU A 66 -6.28 -6.52 -5.23
CA GLU A 66 -6.57 -7.11 -6.54
C GLU A 66 -6.73 -8.63 -6.40
N PRO A 67 -7.85 -9.26 -6.81
CA PRO A 67 -8.09 -10.69 -6.62
C PRO A 67 -7.36 -11.56 -7.65
N ILE A 68 -6.03 -11.42 -7.75
CA ILE A 68 -5.18 -12.12 -8.73
C ILE A 68 -4.78 -13.53 -8.32
N GLY A 69 -4.63 -13.78 -7.02
CA GLY A 69 -4.19 -15.07 -6.49
C GLY A 69 -5.26 -15.76 -5.62
N PRO A 70 -5.09 -17.06 -5.30
CA PRO A 70 -6.07 -17.76 -4.47
C PRO A 70 -6.22 -17.17 -3.06
N GLY A 71 -5.18 -16.50 -2.52
CA GLY A 71 -5.25 -15.82 -1.22
C GLY A 71 -6.07 -14.54 -1.29
N THR A 72 -5.77 -13.64 -2.22
CA THR A 72 -6.51 -12.39 -2.38
C THR A 72 -7.95 -12.65 -2.83
N ARG A 73 -8.20 -13.66 -3.69
CA ARG A 73 -9.59 -14.06 -4.01
C ARG A 73 -10.36 -14.52 -2.78
N ALA A 74 -9.74 -15.29 -1.87
CA ALA A 74 -10.40 -15.73 -0.64
C ALA A 74 -10.69 -14.57 0.31
N LEU A 75 -9.80 -13.59 0.42
CA LEU A 75 -10.03 -12.37 1.21
C LEU A 75 -11.14 -11.49 0.60
N CYS A 76 -11.16 -11.32 -0.72
CA CYS A 76 -12.21 -10.57 -1.42
C CYS A 76 -13.59 -11.24 -1.38
N ALA A 77 -13.65 -12.53 -1.04
CA ALA A 77 -14.90 -13.30 -0.91
C ALA A 77 -15.39 -13.42 0.54
N LEU A 78 -14.78 -12.70 1.48
CA LEU A 78 -15.24 -12.69 2.87
C LEU A 78 -16.61 -12.02 2.97
N GLU A 79 -17.51 -12.66 3.71
CA GLU A 79 -18.86 -12.14 3.92
C GLU A 79 -18.94 -11.26 5.18
N PRO A 80 -19.77 -10.21 5.17
CA PRO A 80 -20.05 -9.40 6.35
C PRO A 80 -20.46 -10.28 7.54
N GLY A 81 -19.93 -9.96 8.73
CA GLY A 81 -20.15 -10.74 9.96
C GLY A 81 -19.20 -11.92 10.14
N SER A 82 -18.44 -12.33 9.11
CA SER A 82 -17.33 -13.27 9.30
C SER A 82 -16.18 -12.61 10.07
N ARG A 83 -15.20 -13.40 10.50
CA ARG A 83 -14.06 -12.87 11.29
C ARG A 83 -12.73 -13.32 10.68
N VAL A 84 -11.77 -12.42 10.69
CA VAL A 84 -10.42 -12.65 10.18
C VAL A 84 -9.38 -12.23 11.23
N HIS A 85 -8.26 -12.95 11.31
CA HIS A 85 -7.14 -12.50 12.12
C HIS A 85 -6.30 -11.49 11.33
N VAL A 86 -5.98 -10.39 12.00
CA VAL A 86 -5.15 -9.30 11.50
C VAL A 86 -3.99 -9.08 12.45
N PHE A 87 -2.79 -8.94 11.94
CA PHE A 87 -1.59 -8.67 12.71
C PHE A 87 -0.87 -7.43 12.16
N GLY A 88 -0.73 -6.41 12.96
CA GLY A 88 -0.08 -5.14 12.59
C GLY A 88 -0.33 -4.02 13.61
N PRO A 89 0.04 -2.77 13.26
CA PRO A 89 0.79 -2.37 12.04
C PRO A 89 2.24 -2.86 12.06
N LEU A 90 2.83 -3.09 10.88
CA LEU A 90 4.16 -3.68 10.70
C LEU A 90 5.01 -2.85 9.72
N GLY A 91 6.32 -2.99 9.82
CA GLY A 91 7.30 -2.32 8.98
C GLY A 91 7.38 -0.81 9.22
N ASN A 92 8.07 -0.12 8.34
CA ASN A 92 8.25 1.33 8.35
C ASN A 92 7.30 1.99 7.34
N GLY A 93 6.69 3.11 7.75
CA GLY A 93 5.86 3.95 6.89
C GLY A 93 6.64 5.09 6.24
N PHE A 94 5.91 5.91 5.48
CA PHE A 94 6.42 7.15 4.92
C PHE A 94 6.73 8.16 6.03
N ASP A 95 7.77 8.94 5.84
CA ASP A 95 7.99 10.16 6.60
C ASP A 95 7.13 11.26 6.00
N LEU A 96 6.27 11.81 6.81
CA LEU A 96 5.31 12.81 6.39
C LEU A 96 5.68 14.23 6.87
N ASP A 97 6.86 14.41 7.50
CA ASP A 97 7.44 15.73 7.80
C ASP A 97 8.11 16.29 6.54
N ILE A 98 7.29 16.70 5.58
CA ILE A 98 7.66 17.13 4.23
C ILE A 98 6.87 18.37 3.81
N GLU A 99 7.45 19.19 2.92
CA GLU A 99 6.86 20.48 2.56
C GLU A 99 6.04 20.43 1.26
N ARG A 100 6.51 19.65 0.27
CA ARG A 100 5.91 19.61 -1.07
C ARG A 100 5.57 18.18 -1.49
N PRO A 101 4.61 17.52 -0.81
CA PRO A 101 4.26 16.13 -1.10
C PRO A 101 3.75 15.94 -2.52
N LEU A 102 4.22 14.86 -3.17
CA LEU A 102 3.67 14.35 -4.43
C LEU A 102 3.52 12.84 -4.32
N LEU A 103 2.30 12.36 -4.44
CA LEU A 103 2.00 10.94 -4.41
C LEU A 103 2.12 10.35 -5.81
N VAL A 104 2.91 9.27 -5.96
CA VAL A 104 3.09 8.59 -7.25
C VAL A 104 2.74 7.12 -7.09
N ALA A 105 1.74 6.62 -7.81
CA ALA A 105 1.36 5.22 -7.65
C ALA A 105 1.11 4.51 -8.98
N GLY A 106 1.38 3.19 -9.00
CA GLY A 106 1.12 2.32 -10.15
C GLY A 106 0.32 1.09 -9.78
N GLY A 107 -0.76 0.83 -10.53
CA GLY A 107 -1.61 -0.34 -10.33
C GLY A 107 -2.13 -0.44 -8.89
N ILE A 108 -1.95 -1.60 -8.26
CA ILE A 108 -2.37 -1.80 -6.86
C ILE A 108 -1.56 -0.96 -5.85
N GLY A 109 -0.43 -0.37 -6.26
CA GLY A 109 0.32 0.59 -5.44
C GLY A 109 -0.48 1.85 -5.05
N ILE A 110 -1.66 2.07 -5.64
CA ILE A 110 -2.61 3.08 -5.16
C ILE A 110 -3.08 2.76 -3.71
N ALA A 111 -3.01 1.53 -3.26
CA ALA A 111 -3.60 1.08 -2.00
C ALA A 111 -3.23 1.93 -0.77
N PRO A 112 -1.96 2.30 -0.49
CA PRO A 112 -1.63 3.13 0.67
C PRO A 112 -1.92 4.62 0.46
N MET A 113 -2.11 5.09 -0.76
CA MET A 113 -2.12 6.53 -1.09
C MET A 113 -3.32 7.31 -0.53
N PRO A 114 -4.54 6.76 -0.43
CA PRO A 114 -5.65 7.46 0.22
C PRO A 114 -5.35 7.80 1.69
N TYR A 115 -4.76 6.86 2.43
CA TYR A 115 -4.40 7.09 3.83
C TYR A 115 -3.22 8.06 3.96
N VAL A 116 -2.23 7.99 3.05
CA VAL A 116 -1.15 8.99 2.98
C VAL A 116 -1.74 10.38 2.77
N ARG A 117 -2.63 10.56 1.77
CA ARG A 117 -3.26 11.85 1.47
C ARG A 117 -4.07 12.39 2.64
N GLU A 118 -4.85 11.53 3.31
CA GLU A 118 -5.65 11.90 4.49
C GLU A 118 -4.76 12.47 5.60
N VAL A 119 -3.66 11.79 5.95
CA VAL A 119 -2.75 12.24 7.01
C VAL A 119 -1.99 13.50 6.63
N LEU A 120 -1.74 13.74 5.34
CA LEU A 120 -1.14 14.99 4.82
C LEU A 120 -2.16 16.15 4.71
N GLY A 121 -3.38 16.01 5.20
CA GLY A 121 -4.39 17.08 5.21
C GLY A 121 -5.34 17.07 4.02
N GLY A 122 -5.29 16.06 3.14
CA GLY A 122 -6.29 15.84 2.09
C GLY A 122 -5.96 16.42 0.70
N ASP A 123 -5.02 17.37 0.58
CA ASP A 123 -4.80 18.14 -0.65
C ASP A 123 -3.54 17.74 -1.45
N ALA A 124 -2.78 16.73 -0.99
CA ALA A 124 -1.56 16.31 -1.67
C ALA A 124 -1.85 15.88 -3.12
N PRO A 125 -1.16 16.45 -4.13
CA PRO A 125 -1.32 16.05 -5.52
C PRO A 125 -0.89 14.60 -5.74
N ALA A 126 -1.49 13.94 -6.72
CA ALA A 126 -1.18 12.55 -7.02
C ALA A 126 -1.11 12.30 -8.54
N ILE A 127 -0.15 11.47 -8.95
CA ILE A 127 0.01 10.95 -10.30
C ILE A 127 -0.15 9.43 -10.23
N LEU A 128 -1.11 8.90 -10.98
CA LEU A 128 -1.50 7.49 -10.92
C LEU A 128 -1.41 6.84 -12.30
N GLY A 129 -0.72 5.70 -12.38
CA GLY A 129 -0.58 4.92 -13.60
C GLY A 129 -1.26 3.55 -13.52
N PHE A 130 -1.97 3.18 -14.57
CA PHE A 130 -2.69 1.91 -14.63
C PHE A 130 -2.51 1.20 -15.98
N ARG A 131 -2.62 -0.12 -15.97
CA ARG A 131 -2.54 -0.92 -17.21
C ARG A 131 -3.82 -0.89 -18.06
N SER A 132 -4.95 -0.44 -17.50
CA SER A 132 -6.22 -0.33 -18.23
C SER A 132 -7.20 0.62 -17.54
N GLU A 133 -8.18 1.11 -18.29
CA GLU A 133 -9.27 1.97 -17.81
C GLU A 133 -10.05 1.36 -16.64
N ARG A 134 -10.24 0.02 -16.62
CA ARG A 134 -10.92 -0.66 -15.53
C ARG A 134 -10.16 -0.51 -14.20
N HIS A 135 -8.82 -0.53 -14.24
CA HIS A 135 -8.00 -0.29 -13.05
C HIS A 135 -7.99 1.19 -12.69
N ALA A 136 -7.91 2.07 -13.68
CA ALA A 136 -7.92 3.51 -13.51
C ALA A 136 -9.22 4.06 -12.88
N ALA A 137 -10.34 3.36 -13.06
CA ALA A 137 -11.63 3.75 -12.46
C ALA A 137 -11.56 3.89 -10.93
N ALA A 138 -10.66 3.17 -10.25
CA ALA A 138 -10.46 3.29 -8.81
C ALA A 138 -9.92 4.66 -8.38
N ALA A 139 -9.21 5.39 -9.25
CA ALA A 139 -8.63 6.68 -8.95
C ALA A 139 -9.70 7.73 -8.60
N ALA A 140 -10.82 7.73 -9.32
CA ALA A 140 -11.91 8.70 -9.11
C ALA A 140 -12.54 8.57 -7.72
N GLU A 141 -12.59 7.35 -7.18
CA GLU A 141 -13.19 7.07 -5.87
C GLU A 141 -12.16 7.27 -4.73
N LEU A 142 -10.94 6.76 -4.92
CA LEU A 142 -9.94 6.70 -3.86
C LEU A 142 -9.08 7.97 -3.75
N LEU A 143 -8.80 8.61 -4.88
CA LEU A 143 -7.93 9.80 -4.96
C LEU A 143 -8.51 10.79 -5.98
N PRO A 144 -9.67 11.39 -5.70
CA PRO A 144 -10.29 12.35 -6.60
C PRO A 144 -9.33 13.52 -6.90
N GLY A 145 -9.33 13.98 -8.17
CA GLY A 145 -8.45 15.04 -8.64
C GLY A 145 -7.00 14.64 -8.92
N ALA A 146 -6.66 13.34 -8.85
CA ALA A 146 -5.35 12.85 -9.26
C ALA A 146 -5.19 12.93 -10.80
N ASP A 147 -3.95 13.17 -11.26
CA ASP A 147 -3.58 13.00 -12.66
C ASP A 147 -3.43 11.50 -12.96
N VAL A 148 -4.16 11.02 -13.96
CA VAL A 148 -4.23 9.59 -14.28
C VAL A 148 -3.69 9.33 -15.68
N VAL A 149 -2.80 8.33 -15.79
CA VAL A 149 -2.34 7.80 -17.07
C VAL A 149 -2.65 6.32 -17.17
N VAL A 150 -2.92 5.87 -18.39
CA VAL A 150 -3.13 4.45 -18.72
C VAL A 150 -2.12 4.06 -19.79
N GLU A 151 -1.59 2.82 -19.69
CA GLU A 151 -0.64 2.32 -20.68
C GLU A 151 -1.10 2.58 -22.12
N PRO A 152 -0.19 3.01 -23.01
CA PRO A 152 1.29 2.96 -22.87
C PRO A 152 1.93 4.16 -22.15
N ARG A 153 1.17 5.15 -21.69
CA ARG A 153 1.73 6.29 -20.95
C ARG A 153 2.17 5.89 -19.54
N LEU A 154 3.28 6.47 -19.08
CA LEU A 154 3.89 6.16 -17.80
C LEU A 154 3.77 7.35 -16.83
N VAL A 155 3.71 7.06 -15.53
CA VAL A 155 3.66 8.11 -14.47
C VAL A 155 4.87 9.04 -14.53
N THR A 156 6.01 8.54 -14.97
CA THR A 156 7.26 9.31 -15.11
C THR A 156 7.18 10.42 -16.16
N GLU A 157 6.26 10.34 -17.09
CA GLU A 157 6.01 11.41 -18.09
C GLU A 157 5.32 12.64 -17.49
N LEU A 158 4.69 12.48 -16.33
CA LEU A 158 3.98 13.54 -15.62
C LEU A 158 4.74 14.08 -14.42
N LEU A 159 5.90 13.51 -14.07
CA LEU A 159 6.70 14.03 -12.97
C LEU A 159 7.13 15.47 -13.28
N PRO A 160 6.87 16.44 -12.41
CA PRO A 160 7.23 17.83 -12.63
C PRO A 160 8.75 18.02 -12.55
N ASP A 161 9.27 18.99 -13.30
CA ASP A 161 10.69 19.38 -13.26
C ASP A 161 11.09 20.02 -11.92
N GLU A 162 10.12 20.47 -11.13
CA GLU A 162 10.35 21.10 -9.84
C GLU A 162 10.56 20.05 -8.73
N SER A 163 11.38 20.42 -7.74
CA SER A 163 11.62 19.58 -6.57
C SER A 163 10.33 19.34 -5.77
N HIS A 164 9.99 18.07 -5.57
CA HIS A 164 8.90 17.60 -4.73
C HIS A 164 9.39 16.49 -3.80
N ASP A 165 8.71 16.34 -2.67
CA ASP A 165 8.87 15.21 -1.77
C ASP A 165 8.01 14.04 -2.29
N VAL A 166 8.60 13.20 -3.14
CA VAL A 166 7.89 12.12 -3.81
C VAL A 166 7.72 10.92 -2.87
N LEU A 167 6.47 10.48 -2.72
CA LEU A 167 6.06 9.27 -2.02
C LEU A 167 5.50 8.30 -3.04
N ALA A 168 6.20 7.20 -3.32
CA ALA A 168 5.82 6.29 -4.39
C ALA A 168 5.55 4.86 -3.93
N CYS A 169 4.54 4.21 -4.56
CA CYS A 169 4.23 2.79 -4.39
C CYS A 169 3.75 2.20 -5.72
N GLY A 170 4.24 1.00 -6.07
CA GLY A 170 3.85 0.35 -7.32
C GLY A 170 4.82 -0.74 -7.75
N PRO A 171 4.70 -1.18 -9.01
CA PRO A 171 5.59 -2.20 -9.56
C PRO A 171 7.06 -1.78 -9.52
N GLU A 172 7.95 -2.74 -9.26
CA GLU A 172 9.39 -2.50 -9.17
C GLU A 172 9.98 -1.70 -10.34
N PRO A 173 9.64 -1.97 -11.63
CA PRO A 173 10.15 -1.15 -12.73
C PRO A 173 9.73 0.32 -12.66
N MET A 174 8.53 0.60 -12.16
CA MET A 174 8.06 1.97 -11.94
C MET A 174 8.87 2.66 -10.83
N LEU A 175 9.06 1.97 -9.71
CA LEU A 175 9.81 2.51 -8.57
C LEU A 175 11.26 2.81 -8.94
N GLU A 176 11.93 1.93 -9.71
CA GLU A 176 13.27 2.17 -10.22
C GLU A 176 13.33 3.36 -11.18
N ALA A 177 12.32 3.53 -12.05
CA ALA A 177 12.23 4.67 -12.92
C ALA A 177 12.03 6.00 -12.16
N VAL A 178 11.16 5.98 -11.13
CA VAL A 178 10.98 7.13 -10.22
C VAL A 178 12.27 7.45 -9.47
N ARG A 179 12.96 6.43 -8.93
CA ARG A 179 14.25 6.56 -8.23
C ARG A 179 15.32 7.21 -9.10
N ALA A 180 15.40 6.82 -10.36
CA ALA A 180 16.37 7.39 -11.30
C ALA A 180 16.14 8.88 -11.58
N LEU A 181 14.89 9.34 -11.55
CA LEU A 181 14.51 10.73 -11.78
C LEU A 181 14.50 11.57 -10.48
N VAL A 182 14.11 10.95 -9.37
CA VAL A 182 13.99 11.58 -8.04
C VAL A 182 14.69 10.71 -7.01
N PRO A 183 16.01 10.79 -6.85
CA PRO A 183 16.76 9.93 -5.91
C PRO A 183 16.35 10.09 -4.45
N SER A 184 15.77 11.24 -4.06
CA SER A 184 15.27 11.51 -2.72
C SER A 184 13.88 10.91 -2.45
N ALA A 185 13.25 10.26 -3.42
CA ALA A 185 11.91 9.70 -3.28
C ALA A 185 11.86 8.63 -2.17
N GLN A 186 10.76 8.61 -1.45
CA GLN A 186 10.42 7.53 -0.53
C GLN A 186 9.66 6.45 -1.30
N LEU A 187 10.20 5.24 -1.36
CA LEU A 187 9.69 4.18 -2.20
C LEU A 187 9.18 3.01 -1.36
N ALA A 188 7.90 2.66 -1.50
CA ALA A 188 7.31 1.49 -0.86
C ALA A 188 7.50 0.25 -1.75
N TRP A 189 8.41 -0.61 -1.35
CA TRP A 189 8.78 -1.84 -2.06
C TRP A 189 7.95 -3.03 -1.64
N GLU A 190 7.74 -3.96 -2.55
CA GLU A 190 7.00 -5.20 -2.31
C GLU A 190 7.90 -6.43 -2.42
N ALA A 191 7.67 -7.41 -1.56
CA ALA A 191 8.23 -8.75 -1.65
C ALA A 191 7.25 -9.76 -1.05
N PRO A 192 7.34 -11.05 -1.41
CA PRO A 192 6.60 -12.10 -0.73
C PRO A 192 6.92 -12.11 0.77
N MET A 193 5.89 -12.09 1.62
CA MET A 193 6.05 -12.14 3.07
C MET A 193 5.30 -13.33 3.65
N ALA A 194 5.97 -14.07 4.54
CA ALA A 194 5.34 -15.17 5.26
C ALA A 194 5.03 -14.81 6.71
N CYS A 195 6.02 -14.34 7.48
CA CYS A 195 5.82 -14.01 8.90
C CYS A 195 5.42 -12.54 9.15
N GLY A 196 5.97 -11.58 8.40
CA GLY A 196 5.74 -10.16 8.58
C GLY A 196 6.54 -9.49 9.71
N TYR A 197 7.32 -10.24 10.50
CA TYR A 197 8.04 -9.72 11.69
C TYR A 197 9.51 -10.14 11.75
N GLY A 198 10.16 -10.39 10.60
CA GLY A 198 11.60 -10.57 10.50
C GLY A 198 12.15 -11.97 10.79
N ALA A 199 11.31 -12.97 11.13
CA ALA A 199 11.79 -14.27 11.57
C ALA A 199 12.14 -15.24 10.42
N CYS A 200 11.43 -15.18 9.27
CA CYS A 200 11.53 -16.19 8.21
C CYS A 200 12.47 -15.80 7.06
N TYR A 201 12.90 -14.55 6.98
CA TYR A 201 13.73 -13.99 5.89
C TYR A 201 13.12 -14.10 4.47
N GLY A 202 11.83 -14.46 4.35
CA GLY A 202 11.16 -14.58 3.05
C GLY A 202 10.96 -13.26 2.29
N CYS A 203 11.12 -12.12 2.97
CA CYS A 203 10.97 -10.79 2.39
C CYS A 203 12.31 -10.06 2.15
N VAL A 204 13.43 -10.81 2.16
CA VAL A 204 14.75 -10.23 1.89
C VAL A 204 14.86 -9.87 0.41
N VAL A 205 15.26 -8.64 0.16
CA VAL A 205 15.62 -8.12 -1.17
C VAL A 205 17.02 -7.56 -1.13
N GLU A 206 17.71 -7.56 -2.26
CA GLU A 206 18.97 -6.86 -2.42
C GLU A 206 18.70 -5.42 -2.89
N ARG A 207 19.30 -4.46 -2.18
CA ARG A 207 19.26 -3.04 -2.53
C ARG A 207 20.64 -2.44 -2.31
N ASP A 208 21.21 -1.87 -3.36
CA ASP A 208 22.51 -1.17 -3.33
C ASP A 208 23.64 -1.99 -2.69
N GLY A 209 23.68 -3.31 -2.98
CA GLY A 209 24.67 -4.25 -2.46
C GLY A 209 24.41 -4.72 -1.01
N HIS A 210 23.28 -4.38 -0.42
CA HIS A 210 22.87 -4.79 0.93
C HIS A 210 21.60 -5.64 0.89
N TYR A 211 21.45 -6.54 1.86
CA TYR A 211 20.25 -7.34 2.04
C TYR A 211 19.33 -6.69 3.08
N VAL A 212 18.10 -6.35 2.65
CA VAL A 212 17.09 -5.65 3.44
C VAL A 212 15.88 -6.56 3.63
N ARG A 213 15.40 -6.70 4.87
CA ARG A 213 14.14 -7.40 5.18
C ARG A 213 13.00 -6.38 5.14
N LEU A 214 12.23 -6.38 4.06
CA LEU A 214 11.17 -5.38 3.86
C LEU A 214 10.12 -5.36 4.97
N CYS A 215 9.89 -6.45 5.69
CA CYS A 215 8.93 -6.47 6.80
C CYS A 215 9.42 -5.77 8.07
N ILE A 216 10.71 -5.43 8.18
CA ILE A 216 11.32 -4.77 9.35
C ILE A 216 11.94 -3.43 8.97
N GLU A 217 12.78 -3.43 7.92
CA GLU A 217 13.56 -2.28 7.48
C GLU A 217 12.81 -1.42 6.44
N GLY A 218 11.80 -2.01 5.77
CA GLY A 218 10.85 -1.39 4.86
C GLY A 218 9.41 -1.52 5.39
N PRO A 219 8.38 -1.54 4.51
CA PRO A 219 8.46 -1.54 3.06
C PRO A 219 8.94 -0.23 2.45
N VAL A 220 8.77 0.91 3.15
CA VAL A 220 9.23 2.21 2.68
C VAL A 220 10.72 2.34 2.92
N LEU A 221 11.47 2.47 1.82
CA LEU A 221 12.91 2.73 1.82
C LEU A 221 13.18 4.10 1.23
N ARG A 222 14.28 4.70 1.66
CA ARG A 222 14.88 5.89 1.07
C ARG A 222 16.30 5.52 0.71
N ASP A 223 16.84 6.07 -0.35
CA ASP A 223 18.28 6.00 -0.57
C ASP A 223 18.96 6.76 0.58
N ALA A 224 20.02 6.18 1.10
CA ALA A 224 20.88 6.91 2.03
C ALA A 224 21.50 8.08 1.26
N ALA A 225 21.26 9.31 1.74
CA ALA A 225 21.85 10.51 1.20
C ALA A 225 23.39 10.51 1.40
#